data_fa0ea32b4225f43b8eee2025cf4fbd05
#
_entry.id   fa0ea32b4225f43b8eee2025cf4fbd05
#
_cell.length_a   1.000
_cell.length_b   1.000
_cell.length_c   1.000
_cell.angle_alpha   90.00
_cell.angle_beta   90.00
_cell.angle_gamma   90.00
#
_symmetry.space_group_name_H-M   'P 1'
#
loop_
_entity.id
_entity.type
_entity.pdbx_description
1 polymer ?
#
loop_
_entity_poly.entity_id
_entity_poly.type
_entity_poly.pdbx_seq_one_letter_code
_entity_poly.pdbx_strand_id
1 'polypeptide(L)'
;MSFLTSISSPPQINSLFCSPIFSLYRFHSPSFYSLYHRKQSYGSGRIIRELGFLGDFRGKGRVTSGSMGKQKGGFFWVSSPCSSGGSCSCSSSKGDEFESEEDEEEVDDEEEGARSFCVLPDRWDVLGLGQAMVDFSGMVDDEFLERLGLEKGTRKVVNHEERGRVLQAMDGCSYKAAAGGSLSNSLVALARLGYKPIGGPALNVAMAGSVGSDPLGGFYRAKLHRANVNFLSEPIKDGTTGTVIVLTTPDAQRTMLAYQGTSSTINYDACLAGRVSKTNIFVVEGYLFELPDTIKTIIRACEEARRSGALIAVTASDVSCIERHYDDYWEIVGNYADILFANSDEARALCHFSSKESPISATRYLSHFVPLVSVTDGPKGSYIGVKGEAVYIPPSPCVPVDTCGAGDAYASGVLYGILRGVSDLKGMGTLAARIAATVVGQQGTRLRVQDAVDLAESFAFNLKGSSSSVSSDVGSDHISSL
;
A
#
# COMPACT_ATOMS: atom_id res chain seq x y z
N MET A 1 -34.04 -9.66 67.32
CA MET A 1 -33.01 -9.33 68.27
C MET A 1 -31.96 -8.63 67.44
N SER A 2 -31.97 -7.31 67.25
CA SER A 2 -31.37 -6.29 68.15
C SER A 2 -29.85 -6.37 68.09
N PHE A 3 -29.02 -5.38 67.77
CA PHE A 3 -28.98 -3.92 67.91
C PHE A 3 -27.90 -3.44 66.93
N LEU A 4 -28.08 -2.35 66.16
CA LEU A 4 -27.81 -0.92 66.42
C LEU A 4 -26.33 -0.62 66.79
N THR A 5 -25.67 0.21 66.12
CA THR A 5 -25.41 1.65 65.92
C THR A 5 -23.90 1.84 65.94
N SER A 6 -23.26 2.80 65.34
CA SER A 6 -23.38 4.26 65.13
C SER A 6 -22.23 4.76 64.24
N ILE A 7 -22.46 5.59 63.28
CA ILE A 7 -22.20 7.02 63.11
C ILE A 7 -20.82 7.52 63.65
N SER A 8 -19.97 8.03 62.73
CA SER A 8 -19.39 9.37 62.86
C SER A 8 -18.65 9.79 61.58
N SER A 9 -19.00 10.98 61.09
CA SER A 9 -18.35 11.75 60.04
C SER A 9 -17.43 12.81 60.66
N PRO A 10 -16.82 13.72 59.92
CA PRO A 10 -15.43 13.79 59.50
C PRO A 10 -14.64 14.91 60.24
N PRO A 11 -13.42 15.20 59.82
CA PRO A 11 -13.15 16.62 59.57
C PRO A 11 -12.38 16.91 58.26
N GLN A 12 -12.61 18.12 57.82
CA GLN A 12 -12.10 18.85 56.68
C GLN A 12 -10.64 19.32 56.84
N ILE A 13 -10.11 19.72 55.64
CA ILE A 13 -9.16 20.81 55.33
C ILE A 13 -7.69 20.40 55.28
N ASN A 14 -7.04 20.44 54.11
CA ASN A 14 -6.45 21.59 53.44
C ASN A 14 -5.77 21.21 52.12
N SER A 15 -5.94 22.10 51.17
CA SER A 15 -5.22 22.29 49.92
C SER A 15 -3.70 22.17 50.05
N LEU A 16 -3.04 21.57 49.03
CA LEU A 16 -1.92 22.20 48.33
C LEU A 16 -1.29 21.23 47.32
N PHE A 17 -1.16 21.74 46.09
CA PHE A 17 -0.24 21.39 45.03
C PHE A 17 -0.46 20.13 44.15
N CYS A 18 -0.80 20.47 42.90
CA CYS A 18 -0.60 19.73 41.66
C CYS A 18 0.76 18.99 41.57
N SER A 19 0.70 17.71 41.18
CA SER A 19 1.64 17.13 40.25
C SER A 19 1.05 15.85 39.63
N PRO A 20 1.12 15.66 38.33
CA PRO A 20 0.55 14.46 37.69
C PRO A 20 1.42 13.26 38.01
N ILE A 21 0.80 12.24 38.59
CA ILE A 21 1.42 10.94 38.80
C ILE A 21 1.50 10.25 37.42
N PHE A 22 2.67 10.29 36.81
CA PHE A 22 3.06 9.36 35.78
C PHE A 22 3.15 7.95 36.43
N SER A 23 2.15 7.13 36.17
CA SER A 23 2.22 5.70 36.47
C SER A 23 3.26 5.11 35.52
N LEU A 24 4.46 4.89 36.06
CA LEU A 24 5.53 4.12 35.43
C LEU A 24 5.10 2.66 35.37
N TYR A 25 4.47 2.25 34.27
CA TYR A 25 4.49 0.85 33.87
C TYR A 25 5.92 0.51 33.48
N ARG A 26 6.57 -0.32 34.29
CA ARG A 26 7.89 -0.88 34.01
C ARG A 26 7.79 -1.79 32.78
N PHE A 27 8.22 -1.29 31.65
CA PHE A 27 8.54 -2.11 30.49
C PHE A 27 9.85 -2.85 30.79
N HIS A 28 9.76 -4.15 31.01
CA HIS A 28 10.90 -5.04 31.05
C HIS A 28 11.11 -5.65 29.65
N SER A 29 11.75 -4.89 28.78
CA SER A 29 12.45 -5.44 27.62
C SER A 29 13.74 -4.63 27.43
N PRO A 30 14.92 -5.27 27.48
CA PRO A 30 16.20 -4.59 27.28
C PRO A 30 16.40 -3.99 25.87
N SER A 31 15.58 -4.40 24.89
CA SER A 31 15.65 -3.95 23.52
C SER A 31 15.19 -2.51 23.31
N PHE A 32 14.21 -2.02 24.07
CA PHE A 32 13.65 -0.69 23.89
C PHE A 32 14.63 0.46 24.20
N TYR A 33 15.43 0.32 25.23
CA TYR A 33 16.45 1.32 25.57
C TYR A 33 17.60 1.36 24.56
N SER A 34 17.93 0.22 23.96
CA SER A 34 18.96 0.11 22.93
C SER A 34 18.54 0.77 21.60
N LEU A 35 17.26 0.66 21.23
CA LEU A 35 16.69 1.23 20.01
C LEU A 35 16.67 2.77 20.05
N TYR A 36 16.26 3.37 21.17
CA TYR A 36 16.22 4.83 21.34
C TYR A 36 17.62 5.46 21.25
N HIS A 37 18.64 4.83 21.85
CA HIS A 37 20.00 5.33 21.79
C HIS A 37 20.68 5.11 20.43
N ARG A 38 20.34 4.05 19.69
CA ARG A 38 20.89 3.81 18.35
C ARG A 38 20.44 4.85 17.30
N LYS A 39 19.17 5.27 17.33
CA LYS A 39 18.69 6.30 16.39
C LYS A 39 19.22 7.72 16.70
N GLN A 40 19.49 8.03 17.95
CA GLN A 40 20.12 9.30 18.30
C GLN A 40 21.60 9.40 17.87
N SER A 41 22.30 8.28 17.72
CA SER A 41 23.69 8.27 17.26
C SER A 41 23.83 8.33 15.73
N TYR A 42 22.77 7.99 14.97
CA TYR A 42 22.73 8.17 13.52
C TYR A 42 21.82 9.36 13.18
N GLY A 43 22.41 10.54 13.31
CA GLY A 43 21.93 11.88 13.01
C GLY A 43 20.54 12.02 12.34
N SER A 44 19.50 12.26 13.15
CA SER A 44 18.18 12.74 12.70
C SER A 44 18.23 14.05 11.88
N GLY A 45 19.40 14.66 11.73
CA GLY A 45 19.63 15.86 10.90
C GLY A 45 19.73 15.60 9.39
N ARG A 46 19.94 14.36 8.94
CA ARG A 46 20.12 14.03 7.52
C ARG A 46 18.80 13.82 6.79
N ILE A 47 17.86 13.12 7.42
CA ILE A 47 16.58 12.71 6.81
C ILE A 47 15.67 13.93 6.54
N ILE A 48 15.73 14.97 7.37
CA ILE A 48 14.92 16.19 7.19
C ILE A 48 15.45 17.09 6.09
N ARG A 49 16.74 17.04 5.80
CA ARG A 49 17.30 17.66 4.60
C ARG A 49 16.86 16.89 3.33
N GLU A 50 16.67 15.59 3.42
CA GLU A 50 16.29 14.73 2.26
C GLU A 50 14.81 14.88 1.91
N LEU A 51 13.89 15.03 2.86
CA LEU A 51 12.48 15.38 2.55
C LEU A 51 12.35 16.80 1.94
N GLY A 52 13.28 17.72 2.23
CA GLY A 52 13.42 19.01 1.54
C GLY A 52 14.16 18.92 0.21
N PHE A 53 14.92 17.84 -0.05
CA PHE A 53 15.77 17.65 -1.22
C PHE A 53 15.09 16.92 -2.38
N LEU A 54 13.84 16.45 -2.24
CA LEU A 54 13.06 15.91 -3.36
C LEU A 54 12.84 16.99 -4.47
N GLY A 55 13.14 18.25 -4.21
CA GLY A 55 13.13 19.33 -5.20
C GLY A 55 14.33 19.38 -6.15
N ASP A 56 15.44 18.70 -5.85
CA ASP A 56 16.70 18.80 -6.63
C ASP A 56 17.01 17.61 -7.55
N PHE A 57 16.07 16.66 -7.70
CA PHE A 57 16.16 15.59 -8.70
C PHE A 57 15.82 16.02 -10.13
N ARG A 58 16.11 17.29 -10.48
CA ARG A 58 16.18 17.69 -11.89
C ARG A 58 17.52 17.22 -12.43
N GLY A 59 17.53 16.03 -13.03
CA GLY A 59 18.66 15.52 -13.78
C GLY A 59 19.12 16.53 -14.82
N LYS A 60 20.33 17.05 -14.65
CA LYS A 60 21.04 17.76 -15.73
C LYS A 60 21.44 16.73 -16.79
N GLY A 61 20.51 16.40 -17.67
CA GLY A 61 20.79 15.72 -18.91
C GLY A 61 21.60 16.65 -19.80
N ARG A 62 22.90 16.42 -19.88
CA ARG A 62 23.78 17.09 -20.83
C ARG A 62 23.48 16.52 -22.22
N VAL A 63 22.79 17.27 -23.04
CA VAL A 63 22.62 16.99 -24.47
C VAL A 63 23.96 17.21 -25.14
N THR A 64 24.63 16.13 -25.53
CA THR A 64 25.70 16.19 -26.54
C THR A 64 25.14 15.79 -27.86
N SER A 65 25.04 16.75 -28.77
CA SER A 65 24.77 16.56 -30.17
C SER A 65 25.90 15.79 -30.84
N GLY A 66 25.60 14.64 -31.42
CA GLY A 66 26.51 13.87 -32.25
C GLY A 66 25.83 13.43 -33.53
N SER A 67 26.39 13.85 -34.64
CA SER A 67 25.89 13.80 -35.99
C SER A 67 25.79 12.42 -36.64
N MET A 68 24.79 12.31 -37.50
CA MET A 68 24.62 11.53 -38.75
C MET A 68 25.65 10.44 -39.11
N GLY A 69 25.11 9.26 -39.39
CA GLY A 69 25.75 8.23 -40.18
C GLY A 69 24.70 7.28 -40.79
N LYS A 70 24.34 7.55 -42.07
CA LYS A 70 23.51 6.64 -42.88
C LYS A 70 24.35 5.41 -43.29
N GLN A 71 23.85 4.21 -43.08
CA GLN A 71 24.17 3.10 -44.00
C GLN A 71 22.95 2.21 -44.24
N LYS A 72 22.66 2.00 -45.52
CA LYS A 72 21.71 1.08 -46.11
C LYS A 72 22.29 -0.33 -46.13
N GLY A 73 21.49 -1.33 -45.87
CA GLY A 73 21.81 -2.71 -46.15
C GLY A 73 20.57 -3.59 -46.01
N GLY A 74 19.96 -3.89 -47.16
CA GLY A 74 18.84 -4.80 -47.26
C GLY A 74 19.34 -6.25 -47.36
N PHE A 75 18.52 -7.19 -46.86
CA PHE A 75 18.55 -8.59 -47.36
C PHE A 75 17.18 -9.25 -47.11
N PHE A 76 16.56 -9.56 -48.19
CA PHE A 76 15.80 -10.66 -48.76
C PHE A 76 14.98 -11.59 -47.83
N TRP A 77 13.74 -11.70 -48.21
CA TRP A 77 12.71 -12.69 -47.95
C TRP A 77 13.09 -14.10 -48.45
N VAL A 78 12.75 -15.15 -47.71
CA VAL A 78 12.40 -16.44 -48.24
C VAL A 78 11.16 -16.98 -47.53
N SER A 79 10.10 -17.04 -48.31
CA SER A 79 8.86 -17.74 -48.02
C SER A 79 8.95 -19.18 -48.54
N SER A 80 8.42 -20.16 -47.79
CA SER A 80 7.82 -21.35 -48.41
C SER A 80 6.80 -22.00 -47.49
N PRO A 81 5.69 -22.52 -48.02
CA PRO A 81 4.54 -23.02 -47.31
C PRO A 81 4.55 -24.53 -47.16
N CYS A 82 3.87 -25.06 -46.15
CA CYS A 82 3.41 -26.45 -46.18
C CYS A 82 1.95 -26.56 -45.74
N SER A 83 1.17 -27.04 -46.66
CA SER A 83 -0.22 -27.46 -46.59
C SER A 83 -0.38 -28.86 -45.98
N SER A 84 -1.52 -29.09 -45.37
CA SER A 84 -2.38 -30.29 -45.24
C SER A 84 -2.84 -30.45 -43.81
N GLY A 85 -4.12 -30.29 -43.43
CA GLY A 85 -5.22 -31.14 -43.85
C GLY A 85 -5.43 -32.22 -42.79
N GLY A 86 -6.27 -31.95 -41.73
CA GLY A 86 -6.68 -32.93 -40.75
C GLY A 86 -7.74 -32.40 -39.81
N SER A 87 -9.01 -32.60 -40.20
CA SER A 87 -10.16 -32.33 -39.35
C SER A 87 -10.24 -33.33 -38.20
N CYS A 88 -10.10 -32.88 -36.97
CA CYS A 88 -10.56 -33.61 -35.79
C CYS A 88 -11.60 -32.75 -35.08
N SER A 89 -12.84 -33.24 -35.11
CA SER A 89 -13.93 -32.72 -34.29
C SER A 89 -13.69 -33.11 -32.85
N CYS A 90 -13.33 -32.15 -32.01
CA CYS A 90 -13.42 -32.29 -30.56
C CYS A 90 -14.52 -31.37 -30.06
N SER A 91 -15.45 -32.02 -29.35
CA SER A 91 -16.57 -31.41 -28.64
C SER A 91 -16.09 -30.29 -27.73
N SER A 92 -16.66 -29.12 -27.92
CA SER A 92 -16.49 -27.95 -27.05
C SER A 92 -17.02 -28.26 -25.66
N SER A 93 -16.13 -28.50 -24.70
CA SER A 93 -16.44 -28.23 -23.29
C SER A 93 -16.50 -26.71 -23.15
N LYS A 94 -17.64 -26.22 -22.69
CA LYS A 94 -17.81 -24.81 -22.29
C LYS A 94 -16.73 -24.50 -21.27
N GLY A 95 -15.79 -23.63 -21.62
CA GLY A 95 -14.87 -23.03 -20.69
C GLY A 95 -15.67 -22.10 -19.80
N ASP A 96 -15.44 -22.22 -18.48
CA ASP A 96 -16.00 -21.31 -17.49
C ASP A 96 -15.50 -19.89 -17.79
N GLU A 97 -16.40 -19.03 -18.24
CA GLU A 97 -16.14 -17.61 -18.39
C GLU A 97 -16.05 -17.02 -16.97
N PHE A 98 -14.83 -16.71 -16.53
CA PHE A 98 -14.59 -15.93 -15.32
C PHE A 98 -15.08 -14.50 -15.56
N GLU A 99 -16.21 -14.12 -14.93
CA GLU A 99 -16.57 -12.70 -14.84
C GLU A 99 -15.55 -11.99 -13.94
N SER A 100 -14.69 -11.16 -14.52
CA SER A 100 -13.76 -10.32 -13.77
C SER A 100 -14.43 -8.99 -13.42
N GLU A 101 -14.35 -8.57 -12.13
CA GLU A 101 -14.62 -7.16 -11.79
C GLU A 101 -13.53 -6.32 -12.42
N GLU A 102 -13.78 -5.83 -13.59
CA GLU A 102 -12.98 -4.76 -14.16
C GLU A 102 -13.85 -3.83 -14.97
N ASP A 103 -13.58 -2.61 -14.60
CA ASP A 103 -13.83 -1.44 -15.41
C ASP A 103 -14.32 -1.83 -16.80
N GLU A 104 -15.66 -1.84 -17.02
CA GLU A 104 -16.28 -1.81 -18.33
C GLU A 104 -15.95 -0.43 -18.99
N GLU A 105 -14.69 -0.06 -19.00
CA GLU A 105 -14.13 0.85 -19.97
C GLU A 105 -13.31 -0.03 -20.91
N GLU A 106 -14.00 -0.64 -21.87
CA GLU A 106 -13.40 -1.00 -23.14
C GLU A 106 -12.74 0.27 -23.69
N VAL A 107 -11.48 0.49 -23.30
CA VAL A 107 -10.61 1.28 -24.15
C VAL A 107 -10.41 0.38 -25.36
N ASP A 108 -11.02 0.77 -26.48
CA ASP A 108 -10.78 0.17 -27.78
C ASP A 108 -9.27 0.14 -28.04
N ASP A 109 -8.61 -0.93 -27.61
CA ASP A 109 -7.23 -1.26 -27.97
C ASP A 109 -7.21 -1.82 -29.41
N GLU A 110 -7.65 -1.04 -30.39
CA GLU A 110 -7.25 -1.22 -31.79
C GLU A 110 -5.83 -0.64 -32.01
N GLU A 111 -4.85 -1.14 -31.26
CA GLU A 111 -3.45 -1.12 -31.66
C GLU A 111 -2.73 -2.40 -31.20
N GLU A 112 -3.23 -3.54 -31.63
CA GLU A 112 -2.44 -4.78 -31.72
C GLU A 112 -1.42 -4.65 -32.85
N GLY A 113 -0.25 -4.08 -32.56
CA GLY A 113 0.74 -3.94 -33.64
C GLY A 113 2.13 -3.50 -33.26
N ALA A 114 2.56 -3.68 -32.00
CA ALA A 114 3.99 -3.70 -31.73
C ALA A 114 4.24 -4.44 -30.40
N ARG A 115 4.78 -5.65 -30.46
CA ARG A 115 5.55 -6.20 -29.32
C ARG A 115 6.76 -5.30 -29.11
N SER A 116 6.51 -4.14 -28.51
CA SER A 116 7.56 -3.31 -27.98
C SER A 116 8.23 -4.18 -26.89
N PHE A 117 9.48 -4.53 -27.09
CA PHE A 117 10.34 -5.00 -26.00
C PHE A 117 10.31 -3.88 -24.95
N CYS A 118 9.48 -4.03 -23.92
CA CYS A 118 9.46 -3.08 -22.82
C CYS A 118 10.84 -3.14 -22.17
N VAL A 119 11.68 -2.17 -22.52
CA VAL A 119 12.95 -1.96 -21.84
C VAL A 119 12.58 -1.59 -20.40
N LEU A 120 12.95 -2.46 -19.45
CA LEU A 120 12.72 -2.16 -18.03
C LEU A 120 13.41 -0.84 -17.69
N PRO A 121 12.77 0.01 -16.87
CA PRO A 121 13.36 1.27 -16.48
C PRO A 121 14.66 1.06 -15.70
N ASP A 122 15.60 1.97 -15.85
CA ASP A 122 16.85 1.94 -15.10
C ASP A 122 16.64 2.08 -13.59
N ARG A 123 15.54 2.72 -13.18
CA ARG A 123 15.18 2.96 -11.79
C ARG A 123 13.65 2.93 -11.61
N TRP A 124 13.23 2.34 -10.50
CA TRP A 124 11.84 2.31 -10.07
C TRP A 124 11.52 3.51 -9.17
N ASP A 125 10.39 4.16 -9.38
CA ASP A 125 9.90 5.18 -8.44
C ASP A 125 9.40 4.52 -7.17
N VAL A 126 8.65 3.40 -7.32
CA VAL A 126 8.23 2.57 -6.19
C VAL A 126 8.39 1.09 -6.53
N LEU A 127 8.96 0.35 -5.59
CA LEU A 127 8.97 -1.11 -5.59
C LEU A 127 8.33 -1.61 -4.30
N GLY A 128 7.24 -2.36 -4.42
CA GLY A 128 6.58 -3.01 -3.29
C GLY A 128 7.04 -4.46 -3.12
N LEU A 129 7.19 -4.89 -1.87
CA LEU A 129 7.39 -6.29 -1.47
C LEU A 129 6.18 -6.75 -0.68
N GLY A 130 5.38 -7.68 -1.22
CA GLY A 130 4.12 -8.08 -0.61
C GLY A 130 3.58 -9.41 -1.11
N GLN A 131 2.44 -9.80 -0.55
CA GLN A 131 1.73 -11.00 -0.94
C GLN A 131 0.95 -10.80 -2.25
N ALA A 132 1.15 -11.71 -3.20
CA ALA A 132 0.38 -11.76 -4.43
C ALA A 132 -0.81 -12.71 -4.24
N MET A 133 -2.02 -12.17 -4.16
CA MET A 133 -3.24 -12.92 -3.87
C MET A 133 -4.28 -12.69 -4.96
N VAL A 134 -5.03 -13.74 -5.32
CA VAL A 134 -6.21 -13.59 -6.17
C VAL A 134 -7.45 -13.65 -5.29
N ASP A 135 -8.27 -12.61 -5.35
CA ASP A 135 -9.49 -12.51 -4.55
C ASP A 135 -10.67 -13.07 -5.34
N PHE A 136 -11.47 -13.91 -4.68
CA PHE A 136 -12.76 -14.41 -5.18
C PHE A 136 -13.86 -13.85 -4.29
N SER A 137 -14.68 -12.94 -4.81
CA SER A 137 -15.75 -12.30 -4.06
C SER A 137 -17.11 -12.77 -4.52
N GLY A 138 -17.93 -13.30 -3.62
CA GLY A 138 -19.28 -13.77 -3.91
C GLY A 138 -20.28 -13.41 -2.83
N MET A 139 -21.55 -13.21 -3.27
CA MET A 139 -22.68 -13.06 -2.35
C MET A 139 -23.20 -14.45 -1.98
N VAL A 140 -23.38 -14.69 -0.69
CA VAL A 140 -23.87 -15.96 -0.15
C VAL A 140 -24.91 -15.68 0.95
N ASP A 141 -25.75 -16.67 1.26
CA ASP A 141 -26.65 -16.63 2.41
C ASP A 141 -26.03 -17.28 3.66
N ASP A 142 -26.72 -17.17 4.78
CA ASP A 142 -26.27 -17.75 6.04
C ASP A 142 -26.24 -19.29 5.97
N GLU A 143 -27.19 -19.91 5.23
CA GLU A 143 -27.26 -21.36 5.04
C GLU A 143 -26.02 -21.90 4.30
N PHE A 144 -25.50 -21.13 3.34
CA PHE A 144 -24.25 -21.48 2.65
C PHE A 144 -23.07 -21.55 3.64
N LEU A 145 -22.94 -20.57 4.54
CA LEU A 145 -21.89 -20.56 5.55
C LEU A 145 -22.03 -21.71 6.54
N GLU A 146 -23.25 -21.97 7.03
CA GLU A 146 -23.55 -23.08 7.95
C GLU A 146 -23.21 -24.44 7.33
N ARG A 147 -23.59 -24.66 6.06
CA ARG A 147 -23.29 -25.90 5.32
C ARG A 147 -21.78 -26.16 5.20
N LEU A 148 -20.96 -25.11 5.14
CA LEU A 148 -19.52 -25.21 5.09
C LEU A 148 -18.85 -25.21 6.46
N GLY A 149 -19.61 -25.00 7.55
CA GLY A 149 -19.11 -24.88 8.91
C GLY A 149 -18.24 -23.63 9.10
N LEU A 150 -18.60 -22.54 8.41
CA LEU A 150 -17.90 -21.26 8.48
C LEU A 150 -18.63 -20.31 9.42
N GLU A 151 -17.88 -19.68 10.31
CA GLU A 151 -18.40 -18.65 11.19
C GLU A 151 -18.47 -17.30 10.44
N LYS A 152 -19.67 -16.70 10.45
CA LYS A 152 -19.97 -15.45 9.76
C LYS A 152 -19.12 -14.28 10.30
N GLY A 153 -18.62 -13.48 9.40
CA GLY A 153 -17.87 -12.27 9.74
C GLY A 153 -16.42 -12.53 10.22
N THR A 154 -15.93 -13.77 10.09
CA THR A 154 -14.60 -14.14 10.55
C THR A 154 -13.55 -14.13 9.43
N ARG A 155 -12.28 -14.06 9.85
CA ARG A 155 -11.14 -14.23 8.96
C ARG A 155 -10.40 -15.51 9.36
N LYS A 156 -10.12 -16.39 8.40
CA LYS A 156 -9.46 -17.68 8.65
C LYS A 156 -8.39 -17.95 7.58
N VAL A 157 -7.23 -18.44 7.99
CA VAL A 157 -6.27 -19.09 7.08
C VAL A 157 -6.71 -20.52 6.84
N VAL A 158 -6.79 -20.93 5.58
CA VAL A 158 -7.24 -22.26 5.15
C VAL A 158 -6.13 -23.00 4.41
N ASN A 159 -6.17 -24.32 4.47
CA ASN A 159 -5.28 -25.16 3.69
C ASN A 159 -5.81 -25.38 2.26
N HIS A 160 -5.03 -26.09 1.43
CA HIS A 160 -5.39 -26.34 0.03
C HIS A 160 -6.71 -27.10 -0.13
N GLU A 161 -6.97 -28.09 0.72
CA GLU A 161 -8.19 -28.90 0.68
C GLU A 161 -9.42 -28.09 1.10
N GLU A 162 -9.34 -27.33 2.19
CA GLU A 162 -10.39 -26.43 2.64
C GLU A 162 -10.74 -25.38 1.56
N ARG A 163 -9.71 -24.77 0.95
CA ARG A 163 -9.88 -23.84 -0.18
C ARG A 163 -10.64 -24.50 -1.33
N GLY A 164 -10.20 -25.70 -1.76
CA GLY A 164 -10.82 -26.45 -2.84
C GLY A 164 -12.30 -26.75 -2.58
N ARG A 165 -12.63 -27.16 -1.35
CA ARG A 165 -14.02 -27.45 -0.92
C ARG A 165 -14.90 -26.19 -1.01
N VAL A 166 -14.38 -25.01 -0.60
CA VAL A 166 -15.15 -23.77 -0.66
C VAL A 166 -15.35 -23.32 -2.09
N LEU A 167 -14.31 -23.34 -2.92
CA LEU A 167 -14.42 -22.99 -4.35
C LEU A 167 -15.39 -23.91 -5.09
N GLN A 168 -15.36 -25.22 -4.80
CA GLN A 168 -16.30 -26.17 -5.37
C GLN A 168 -17.75 -25.88 -4.91
N ALA A 169 -17.96 -25.44 -3.66
CA ALA A 169 -19.28 -25.07 -3.19
C ALA A 169 -19.79 -23.76 -3.81
N MET A 170 -18.88 -22.89 -4.26
CA MET A 170 -19.21 -21.67 -5.01
C MET A 170 -19.47 -21.93 -6.48
N ASP A 171 -19.21 -23.14 -6.98
CA ASP A 171 -19.49 -23.51 -8.36
C ASP A 171 -20.99 -23.33 -8.66
N GLY A 172 -21.32 -22.60 -9.72
CA GLY A 172 -22.68 -22.20 -10.05
C GLY A 172 -23.20 -20.95 -9.30
N CYS A 173 -22.44 -20.38 -8.35
CA CYS A 173 -22.73 -19.07 -7.78
C CYS A 173 -22.09 -17.96 -8.64
N SER A 174 -22.70 -16.77 -8.64
CA SER A 174 -22.06 -15.60 -9.22
C SER A 174 -20.94 -15.13 -8.30
N TYR A 175 -19.72 -15.12 -8.80
CA TYR A 175 -18.56 -14.58 -8.10
C TYR A 175 -17.65 -13.82 -9.08
N LYS A 176 -16.86 -12.93 -8.52
CA LYS A 176 -15.90 -12.13 -9.28
C LYS A 176 -14.48 -12.46 -8.83
N ALA A 177 -13.56 -12.51 -9.79
CA ALA A 177 -12.15 -12.71 -9.52
C ALA A 177 -11.36 -11.42 -9.79
N ALA A 178 -10.53 -11.04 -8.83
CA ALA A 178 -9.68 -9.85 -8.93
C ALA A 178 -8.23 -10.20 -8.55
N ALA A 179 -7.25 -9.51 -9.13
CA ALA A 179 -5.89 -9.55 -8.61
C ALA A 179 -5.85 -8.68 -7.35
N GLY A 180 -5.90 -9.33 -6.18
CA GLY A 180 -6.04 -8.71 -4.87
C GLY A 180 -4.71 -8.48 -4.15
N GLY A 181 -4.80 -8.30 -2.84
CA GLY A 181 -3.69 -7.97 -1.96
C GLY A 181 -3.56 -6.46 -1.72
N SER A 182 -3.47 -6.08 -0.44
CA SER A 182 -3.45 -4.67 0.01
C SER A 182 -2.36 -3.85 -0.71
N LEU A 183 -1.13 -4.37 -0.74
CA LEU A 183 -0.04 -3.66 -1.41
C LEU A 183 -0.30 -3.51 -2.92
N SER A 184 -0.84 -4.52 -3.60
CA SER A 184 -1.12 -4.41 -5.04
C SER A 184 -2.16 -3.34 -5.33
N ASN A 185 -3.19 -3.19 -4.47
CA ASN A 185 -4.18 -2.12 -4.61
C ASN A 185 -3.53 -0.74 -4.50
N SER A 186 -2.65 -0.55 -3.51
CA SER A 186 -1.89 0.70 -3.35
C SER A 186 -1.01 0.99 -4.56
N LEU A 187 -0.31 -0.01 -5.09
CA LEU A 187 0.58 0.16 -6.24
C LEU A 187 -0.19 0.43 -7.53
N VAL A 188 -1.34 -0.22 -7.74
CA VAL A 188 -2.21 0.04 -8.91
C VAL A 188 -2.77 1.46 -8.84
N ALA A 189 -3.27 1.91 -7.70
CA ALA A 189 -3.75 3.27 -7.53
C ALA A 189 -2.63 4.29 -7.81
N LEU A 190 -1.42 4.05 -7.30
CA LEU A 190 -0.25 4.89 -7.54
C LEU A 190 0.16 4.91 -9.01
N ALA A 191 0.17 3.75 -9.68
CA ALA A 191 0.50 3.66 -11.11
C ALA A 191 -0.52 4.43 -11.96
N ARG A 192 -1.81 4.32 -11.66
CA ARG A 192 -2.89 5.06 -12.34
C ARG A 192 -2.78 6.57 -12.13
N LEU A 193 -2.48 7.03 -10.91
CA LEU A 193 -2.20 8.45 -10.63
C LEU A 193 -0.97 8.97 -11.37
N GLY A 194 0.04 8.14 -11.54
CA GLY A 194 1.31 8.49 -12.16
C GLY A 194 1.45 8.12 -13.64
N TYR A 195 0.42 7.56 -14.26
CA TYR A 195 0.48 7.07 -15.66
C TYR A 195 0.77 8.20 -16.66
N LYS A 196 0.05 9.31 -16.54
CA LYS A 196 0.31 10.49 -17.35
C LYS A 196 1.37 11.38 -16.70
N PRO A 197 2.14 12.15 -17.49
CA PRO A 197 3.16 13.07 -16.96
C PRO A 197 2.54 14.35 -16.36
N ILE A 198 1.56 14.18 -15.48
CA ILE A 198 0.85 15.26 -14.81
C ILE A 198 1.61 15.65 -13.55
N GLY A 199 2.04 16.92 -13.48
CA GLY A 199 2.83 17.43 -12.34
C GLY A 199 4.24 16.84 -12.23
N GLY A 200 4.70 16.05 -13.22
CA GLY A 200 6.01 15.41 -13.26
C GLY A 200 6.04 14.28 -14.30
N PRO A 201 7.15 13.53 -14.45
CA PRO A 201 7.23 12.41 -15.37
C PRO A 201 6.28 11.27 -14.96
N ALA A 202 5.94 10.39 -15.91
CA ALA A 202 5.23 9.15 -15.61
C ALA A 202 6.00 8.31 -14.58
N LEU A 203 5.28 7.61 -13.70
CA LEU A 203 5.88 6.83 -12.62
C LEU A 203 6.14 5.39 -13.06
N ASN A 204 7.30 4.88 -12.68
CA ASN A 204 7.68 3.48 -12.84
C ASN A 204 7.37 2.73 -11.54
N VAL A 205 6.32 1.91 -11.55
CA VAL A 205 5.85 1.18 -10.37
C VAL A 205 6.05 -0.32 -10.57
N ALA A 206 6.57 -0.98 -9.55
CA ALA A 206 6.82 -2.41 -9.57
C ALA A 206 6.40 -3.10 -8.28
N MET A 207 6.15 -4.40 -8.38
CA MET A 207 5.87 -5.28 -7.25
C MET A 207 6.74 -6.53 -7.32
N ALA A 208 7.27 -6.94 -6.19
CA ALA A 208 7.88 -8.24 -5.96
C ALA A 208 7.02 -9.04 -4.97
N GLY A 209 6.88 -10.31 -5.22
CA GLY A 209 6.09 -11.25 -4.43
C GLY A 209 6.22 -12.63 -5.01
N SER A 210 5.33 -13.56 -4.66
CA SER A 210 5.37 -14.92 -5.19
C SER A 210 4.02 -15.33 -5.77
N VAL A 211 4.03 -15.81 -7.01
CA VAL A 211 2.89 -16.45 -7.68
C VAL A 211 3.30 -17.83 -8.18
N GLY A 212 2.33 -18.72 -8.34
CA GLY A 212 2.54 -20.01 -8.98
C GLY A 212 2.63 -19.91 -10.50
N SER A 213 3.06 -20.99 -11.13
CA SER A 213 2.97 -21.17 -12.58
C SER A 213 1.57 -21.62 -13.04
N ASP A 214 0.58 -21.53 -12.16
CA ASP A 214 -0.82 -21.87 -12.40
C ASP A 214 -1.57 -20.74 -13.15
N PRO A 215 -2.80 -20.98 -13.65
CA PRO A 215 -3.59 -19.98 -14.35
C PRO A 215 -3.84 -18.71 -13.53
N LEU A 216 -4.01 -18.83 -12.20
CA LEU A 216 -4.21 -17.67 -11.33
C LEU A 216 -2.96 -16.77 -11.23
N GLY A 217 -1.77 -17.37 -11.25
CA GLY A 217 -0.53 -16.58 -11.32
C GLY A 217 -0.39 -15.84 -12.65
N GLY A 218 -0.79 -16.47 -13.75
CA GLY A 218 -0.89 -15.82 -15.08
C GLY A 218 -1.88 -14.65 -15.06
N PHE A 219 -3.08 -14.88 -14.54
CA PHE A 219 -4.13 -13.87 -14.36
C PHE A 219 -3.62 -12.68 -13.53
N TYR A 220 -3.05 -12.94 -12.35
CA TYR A 220 -2.53 -11.90 -11.46
C TYR A 220 -1.51 -10.99 -12.17
N ARG A 221 -0.52 -11.60 -12.83
CA ARG A 221 0.53 -10.86 -13.55
C ARG A 221 -0.04 -10.03 -14.71
N ALA A 222 -0.98 -10.59 -15.48
CA ALA A 222 -1.63 -9.88 -16.59
C ALA A 222 -2.43 -8.67 -16.10
N LYS A 223 -3.16 -8.81 -14.98
CA LYS A 223 -3.94 -7.71 -14.39
C LYS A 223 -3.06 -6.58 -13.85
N LEU A 224 -1.93 -6.89 -13.20
CA LEU A 224 -0.98 -5.87 -12.77
C LEU A 224 -0.32 -5.17 -13.95
N HIS A 225 0.05 -5.92 -14.98
CA HIS A 225 0.65 -5.35 -16.19
C HIS A 225 -0.28 -4.35 -16.90
N ARG A 226 -1.58 -4.70 -17.06
CA ARG A 226 -2.60 -3.77 -17.60
C ARG A 226 -2.75 -2.49 -16.76
N ALA A 227 -2.51 -2.58 -15.46
CA ALA A 227 -2.53 -1.43 -14.55
C ALA A 227 -1.19 -0.69 -14.48
N ASN A 228 -0.25 -0.95 -15.39
CA ASN A 228 1.10 -0.38 -15.41
C ASN A 228 1.93 -0.64 -14.15
N VAL A 229 1.70 -1.79 -13.48
CA VAL A 229 2.53 -2.29 -12.39
C VAL A 229 3.34 -3.48 -12.88
N ASN A 230 4.66 -3.38 -12.86
CA ASN A 230 5.56 -4.45 -13.29
C ASN A 230 5.74 -5.48 -12.18
N PHE A 231 5.28 -6.71 -12.38
CA PHE A 231 5.52 -7.80 -11.44
C PHE A 231 6.88 -8.46 -11.75
N LEU A 232 7.84 -8.33 -10.83
CA LEU A 232 9.26 -8.61 -11.10
C LEU A 232 9.69 -10.04 -10.77
N SER A 233 8.90 -10.79 -10.00
CA SER A 233 9.24 -12.15 -9.59
C SER A 233 8.83 -13.17 -10.64
N GLU A 234 9.70 -14.16 -10.88
CA GLU A 234 9.37 -15.28 -11.74
C GLU A 234 8.37 -16.23 -11.05
N PRO A 235 7.43 -16.84 -11.81
CA PRO A 235 6.48 -17.79 -11.24
C PRO A 235 7.19 -19.02 -10.67
N ILE A 236 6.73 -19.47 -9.50
CA ILE A 236 7.23 -20.68 -8.86
C ILE A 236 6.67 -21.88 -9.62
N LYS A 237 7.58 -22.71 -10.17
CA LYS A 237 7.22 -23.91 -10.92
C LYS A 237 6.39 -24.86 -10.03
N ASP A 238 5.32 -25.39 -10.61
CA ASP A 238 4.37 -26.30 -9.92
C ASP A 238 3.77 -25.71 -8.62
N GLY A 239 3.88 -24.39 -8.43
CA GLY A 239 3.32 -23.66 -7.31
C GLY A 239 1.86 -23.31 -7.54
N THR A 240 1.09 -23.17 -6.45
CA THR A 240 -0.29 -22.69 -6.47
C THR A 240 -0.35 -21.27 -5.93
N THR A 241 -0.89 -20.37 -6.73
CA THR A 241 -1.03 -18.95 -6.36
C THR A 241 -1.94 -18.77 -5.14
N GLY A 242 -1.57 -17.84 -4.25
CA GLY A 242 -2.37 -17.49 -3.07
C GLY A 242 -3.74 -16.93 -3.46
N THR A 243 -4.75 -17.21 -2.65
CA THR A 243 -6.12 -16.74 -2.88
C THR A 243 -6.79 -16.27 -1.60
N VAL A 244 -7.66 -15.28 -1.72
CA VAL A 244 -8.60 -14.89 -0.67
C VAL A 244 -10.02 -15.10 -1.19
N ILE A 245 -10.84 -15.88 -0.47
CA ILE A 245 -12.25 -16.04 -0.77
C ILE A 245 -13.02 -15.13 0.18
N VAL A 246 -13.79 -14.18 -0.37
CA VAL A 246 -14.59 -13.21 0.36
C VAL A 246 -16.07 -13.56 0.15
N LEU A 247 -16.69 -14.09 1.19
CA LEU A 247 -18.11 -14.46 1.20
C LEU A 247 -18.90 -13.37 1.93
N THR A 248 -19.72 -12.63 1.20
CA THR A 248 -20.50 -11.51 1.73
C THR A 248 -21.95 -11.93 1.89
N THR A 249 -22.52 -11.76 3.09
CA THR A 249 -23.93 -12.01 3.36
C THR A 249 -24.79 -10.75 3.15
N PRO A 250 -26.13 -10.87 2.98
CA PRO A 250 -27.02 -9.72 2.70
C PRO A 250 -26.99 -8.61 3.76
N ASP A 251 -26.57 -8.91 4.98
CA ASP A 251 -26.35 -7.94 6.07
C ASP A 251 -24.93 -7.32 6.04
N ALA A 252 -24.23 -7.46 4.91
CA ALA A 252 -22.91 -6.94 4.64
C ALA A 252 -21.79 -7.49 5.56
N GLN A 253 -22.01 -8.63 6.23
CA GLN A 253 -20.93 -9.33 6.93
C GLN A 253 -20.03 -10.07 5.94
N ARG A 254 -18.73 -10.02 6.16
CA ARG A 254 -17.73 -10.63 5.28
C ARG A 254 -16.97 -11.73 6.01
N THR A 255 -17.09 -12.95 5.51
CA THR A 255 -16.26 -14.09 5.92
C THR A 255 -15.11 -14.23 4.93
N MET A 256 -13.87 -14.17 5.41
CA MET A 256 -12.68 -14.15 4.57
C MET A 256 -11.83 -15.39 4.83
N LEU A 257 -11.51 -16.13 3.77
CA LEU A 257 -10.73 -17.35 3.82
C LEU A 257 -9.46 -17.16 2.98
N ALA A 258 -8.30 -17.09 3.64
CA ALA A 258 -7.03 -16.87 2.99
C ALA A 258 -6.25 -18.19 2.84
N TYR A 259 -5.97 -18.57 1.61
CA TYR A 259 -5.01 -19.62 1.26
C TYR A 259 -3.73 -18.98 0.75
N GLN A 260 -2.64 -19.13 1.47
CA GLN A 260 -1.39 -18.43 1.16
C GLN A 260 -0.68 -18.99 -0.07
N GLY A 261 -0.76 -20.30 -0.34
CA GLY A 261 -0.09 -20.92 -1.49
C GLY A 261 1.38 -20.53 -1.59
N THR A 262 1.83 -20.16 -2.78
CA THR A 262 3.19 -19.67 -3.03
C THR A 262 3.48 -18.34 -2.35
N SER A 263 2.45 -17.55 -2.01
CA SER A 263 2.61 -16.27 -1.30
C SER A 263 3.10 -16.44 0.13
N SER A 264 3.16 -17.68 0.67
CA SER A 264 3.78 -18.01 1.95
C SER A 264 5.31 -17.93 1.94
N THR A 265 5.94 -17.72 0.80
CA THR A 265 7.39 -17.66 0.67
C THR A 265 7.82 -16.47 -0.15
N ILE A 266 8.84 -15.75 0.31
CA ILE A 266 9.48 -14.69 -0.45
C ILE A 266 10.97 -14.96 -0.50
N ASN A 267 11.49 -15.11 -1.72
CA ASN A 267 12.90 -15.30 -1.93
C ASN A 267 13.61 -13.98 -2.18
N TYR A 268 14.67 -13.72 -1.41
CA TYR A 268 15.55 -12.58 -1.64
C TYR A 268 16.80 -13.07 -2.38
N ASP A 269 16.75 -12.97 -3.67
CA ASP A 269 17.84 -13.34 -4.57
C ASP A 269 18.61 -12.12 -5.11
N ALA A 270 19.63 -12.36 -5.92
CA ALA A 270 20.42 -11.30 -6.53
C ALA A 270 19.58 -10.43 -7.49
N CYS A 271 18.52 -10.99 -8.11
CA CYS A 271 17.64 -10.25 -8.99
C CYS A 271 16.83 -9.23 -8.19
N LEU A 272 16.18 -9.65 -7.10
CA LEU A 272 15.41 -8.76 -6.23
C LEU A 272 16.34 -7.72 -5.59
N ALA A 273 17.52 -8.11 -5.10
CA ALA A 273 18.51 -7.17 -4.55
C ALA A 273 18.89 -6.09 -5.57
N GLY A 274 19.15 -6.48 -6.82
CA GLY A 274 19.46 -5.55 -7.92
C GLY A 274 18.30 -4.61 -8.27
N ARG A 275 17.04 -4.98 -8.01
CA ARG A 275 15.86 -4.14 -8.21
C ARG A 275 15.67 -3.17 -7.03
N VAL A 276 15.81 -3.67 -5.80
CA VAL A 276 15.74 -2.85 -4.58
C VAL A 276 16.78 -1.74 -4.60
N SER A 277 18.01 -2.04 -5.03
CA SER A 277 19.10 -1.04 -5.13
C SER A 277 18.83 0.07 -6.17
N LYS A 278 17.88 -0.12 -7.07
CA LYS A 278 17.48 0.83 -8.11
C LYS A 278 16.08 1.41 -7.88
N THR A 279 15.72 1.64 -6.64
CA THR A 279 14.39 2.13 -6.26
C THR A 279 14.48 3.45 -5.51
N ASN A 280 13.45 4.32 -5.63
CA ASN A 280 13.33 5.56 -4.85
C ASN A 280 12.58 5.31 -3.53
N ILE A 281 11.48 4.57 -3.57
CA ILE A 281 10.71 4.18 -2.39
C ILE A 281 10.51 2.67 -2.41
N PHE A 282 10.96 1.99 -1.37
CA PHE A 282 10.74 0.56 -1.15
C PHE A 282 9.62 0.38 -0.12
N VAL A 283 8.54 -0.31 -0.51
CA VAL A 283 7.36 -0.53 0.35
C VAL A 283 7.32 -1.98 0.83
N VAL A 284 7.21 -2.19 2.13
CA VAL A 284 7.07 -3.50 2.78
C VAL A 284 5.65 -3.65 3.29
N GLU A 285 4.96 -4.71 2.86
CA GLU A 285 3.62 -5.05 3.33
C GLU A 285 3.66 -5.76 4.68
N GLY A 286 2.84 -5.32 5.63
CA GLY A 286 2.81 -5.88 6.97
C GLY A 286 2.31 -7.33 7.06
N TYR A 287 1.47 -7.78 6.12
CA TYR A 287 1.07 -9.20 6.07
C TYR A 287 2.25 -10.17 5.86
N LEU A 288 3.40 -9.69 5.41
CA LEU A 288 4.60 -10.50 5.28
C LEU A 288 5.15 -11.01 6.62
N PHE A 289 4.85 -10.34 7.73
CA PHE A 289 5.28 -10.77 9.06
C PHE A 289 4.58 -12.06 9.51
N GLU A 290 3.41 -12.40 8.94
CA GLU A 290 2.74 -13.68 9.17
C GLU A 290 3.48 -14.89 8.58
N LEU A 291 4.41 -14.65 7.66
CA LEU A 291 5.07 -15.70 6.93
C LEU A 291 6.32 -16.18 7.65
N PRO A 292 6.51 -17.49 7.81
CA PRO A 292 7.70 -18.01 8.48
C PRO A 292 8.98 -17.59 7.74
N ASP A 293 10.02 -17.26 8.51
CA ASP A 293 11.35 -16.88 8.02
C ASP A 293 11.44 -15.62 7.13
N THR A 294 10.32 -14.89 6.93
CA THR A 294 10.29 -13.73 6.04
C THR A 294 10.99 -12.51 6.65
N ILE A 295 11.04 -12.39 7.97
CA ILE A 295 11.72 -11.29 8.66
C ILE A 295 13.17 -11.09 8.19
N LYS A 296 13.93 -12.15 7.99
CA LYS A 296 15.32 -12.07 7.49
C LYS A 296 15.39 -11.53 6.08
N THR A 297 14.43 -11.91 5.23
CA THR A 297 14.29 -11.40 3.86
C THR A 297 13.97 -9.91 3.87
N ILE A 298 13.02 -9.49 4.72
CA ILE A 298 12.65 -8.08 4.88
C ILE A 298 13.84 -7.25 5.37
N ILE A 299 14.57 -7.71 6.41
CA ILE A 299 15.76 -7.02 6.92
C ILE A 299 16.79 -6.81 5.80
N ARG A 300 17.15 -7.86 5.06
CA ARG A 300 18.13 -7.79 3.97
C ARG A 300 17.68 -6.82 2.85
N ALA A 301 16.41 -6.83 2.51
CA ALA A 301 15.85 -5.91 1.52
C ALA A 301 15.87 -4.45 2.03
N CYS A 302 15.53 -4.21 3.29
CA CYS A 302 15.59 -2.89 3.91
C CYS A 302 17.04 -2.37 4.02
N GLU A 303 18.01 -3.22 4.33
CA GLU A 303 19.43 -2.87 4.34
C GLU A 303 19.91 -2.44 2.95
N GLU A 304 19.51 -3.19 1.90
CA GLU A 304 19.84 -2.86 0.51
C GLU A 304 19.20 -1.54 0.08
N ALA A 305 17.91 -1.34 0.36
CA ALA A 305 17.18 -0.11 0.08
C ALA A 305 17.84 1.10 0.75
N ARG A 306 18.17 0.98 2.03
CA ARG A 306 18.89 2.05 2.79
C ARG A 306 20.26 2.34 2.23
N ARG A 307 21.02 1.31 1.88
CA ARG A 307 22.38 1.46 1.32
C ARG A 307 22.37 2.21 -0.01
N SER A 308 21.32 2.00 -0.81
CA SER A 308 21.14 2.68 -2.10
C SER A 308 20.42 4.04 -2.00
N GLY A 309 20.05 4.48 -0.81
CA GLY A 309 19.41 5.78 -0.56
C GLY A 309 17.90 5.80 -0.83
N ALA A 310 17.24 4.65 -0.91
CA ALA A 310 15.79 4.56 -1.04
C ALA A 310 15.12 4.89 0.30
N LEU A 311 13.94 5.53 0.25
CA LEU A 311 13.03 5.62 1.39
C LEU A 311 12.36 4.26 1.61
N ILE A 312 12.13 3.91 2.87
CA ILE A 312 11.48 2.66 3.24
C ILE A 312 10.12 2.97 3.85
N ALA A 313 9.07 2.49 3.20
CA ALA A 313 7.71 2.58 3.69
C ALA A 313 7.23 1.21 4.20
N VAL A 314 6.47 1.21 5.29
CA VAL A 314 5.90 -0.02 5.88
C VAL A 314 4.40 0.18 6.06
N THR A 315 3.58 -0.81 5.68
CA THR A 315 2.16 -0.85 6.03
C THR A 315 1.96 -1.72 7.28
N ALA A 316 1.11 -1.30 8.19
CA ALA A 316 0.81 -2.07 9.40
C ALA A 316 -0.11 -3.26 9.13
N SER A 317 -1.01 -3.13 8.16
CA SER A 317 -1.87 -4.15 7.55
C SER A 317 -2.96 -4.76 8.42
N ASP A 318 -2.68 -5.23 9.64
CA ASP A 318 -3.66 -5.92 10.49
C ASP A 318 -3.26 -5.92 11.98
N VAL A 319 -4.20 -5.61 12.87
CA VAL A 319 -3.97 -5.56 14.33
C VAL A 319 -3.50 -6.90 14.87
N SER A 320 -4.15 -7.99 14.46
CA SER A 320 -3.81 -9.31 14.98
C SER A 320 -2.46 -9.82 14.45
N CYS A 321 -2.03 -9.38 13.29
CA CYS A 321 -0.68 -9.60 12.79
C CYS A 321 0.36 -8.86 13.65
N ILE A 322 0.11 -7.58 13.95
CA ILE A 322 0.96 -6.78 14.84
C ILE A 322 1.11 -7.44 16.21
N GLU A 323 -0.01 -7.88 16.80
CA GLU A 323 0.00 -8.50 18.13
C GLU A 323 0.80 -9.81 18.18
N ARG A 324 0.69 -10.64 17.13
CA ARG A 324 1.44 -11.90 17.03
C ARG A 324 2.93 -11.72 16.74
N HIS A 325 3.29 -10.70 16.00
CA HIS A 325 4.65 -10.46 15.47
C HIS A 325 5.22 -9.11 15.89
N TYR A 326 4.86 -8.67 17.11
CA TYR A 326 5.17 -7.32 17.61
C TYR A 326 6.65 -6.96 17.55
N ASP A 327 7.51 -7.86 17.98
CA ASP A 327 8.96 -7.62 18.00
C ASP A 327 9.54 -7.49 16.58
N ASP A 328 9.07 -8.31 15.65
CA ASP A 328 9.46 -8.25 14.24
C ASP A 328 8.99 -6.94 13.57
N TYR A 329 7.76 -6.49 13.88
CA TYR A 329 7.29 -5.18 13.43
C TYR A 329 8.19 -4.06 13.93
N TRP A 330 8.54 -4.06 15.21
CA TRP A 330 9.40 -3.02 15.77
C TRP A 330 10.85 -3.12 15.30
N GLU A 331 11.34 -4.32 14.97
CA GLU A 331 12.66 -4.47 14.35
C GLU A 331 12.69 -3.73 13.00
N ILE A 332 11.63 -3.80 12.20
CA ILE A 332 11.57 -3.12 10.91
C ILE A 332 11.14 -1.65 11.07
N VAL A 333 10.04 -1.37 11.74
CA VAL A 333 9.50 -0.01 11.88
C VAL A 333 10.47 0.88 12.66
N GLY A 334 11.03 0.37 13.76
CA GLY A 334 11.96 1.11 14.60
C GLY A 334 13.32 1.35 13.96
N ASN A 335 13.86 0.40 13.22
CA ASN A 335 15.22 0.51 12.66
C ASN A 335 15.26 0.99 11.21
N TYR A 336 14.23 0.69 10.39
CA TYR A 336 14.31 0.89 8.94
C TYR A 336 13.28 1.87 8.38
N ALA A 337 12.04 1.91 8.89
CA ALA A 337 10.98 2.69 8.27
C ALA A 337 11.24 4.20 8.28
N ASP A 338 11.07 4.83 7.13
CA ASP A 338 10.99 6.28 6.95
C ASP A 338 9.54 6.75 6.88
N ILE A 339 8.64 5.85 6.43
CA ILE A 339 7.20 6.09 6.30
C ILE A 339 6.45 4.90 6.91
N LEU A 340 5.43 5.18 7.73
CA LEU A 340 4.54 4.17 8.30
C LEU A 340 3.11 4.49 7.93
N PHE A 341 2.40 3.51 7.36
CA PHE A 341 0.96 3.55 7.11
C PHE A 341 0.24 2.63 8.08
N ALA A 342 -0.75 3.16 8.77
CA ALA A 342 -1.59 2.41 9.69
C ALA A 342 -3.00 2.98 9.73
N ASN A 343 -3.98 2.19 10.15
CA ASN A 343 -5.24 2.71 10.64
C ASN A 343 -5.14 3.02 12.15
N SER A 344 -6.20 3.58 12.73
CA SER A 344 -6.21 4.01 14.13
C SER A 344 -6.04 2.86 15.13
N ASP A 345 -6.54 1.66 14.80
CA ASP A 345 -6.42 0.48 15.68
C ASP A 345 -5.04 -0.15 15.55
N GLU A 346 -4.50 -0.24 14.37
CA GLU A 346 -3.12 -0.69 14.10
C GLU A 346 -2.09 0.23 14.78
N ALA A 347 -2.30 1.55 14.68
CA ALA A 347 -1.42 2.52 15.35
C ALA A 347 -1.46 2.35 16.87
N ARG A 348 -2.64 2.10 17.46
CA ARG A 348 -2.76 1.79 18.90
C ARG A 348 -2.07 0.49 19.27
N ALA A 349 -2.23 -0.57 18.46
CA ALA A 349 -1.58 -1.85 18.68
C ALA A 349 -0.04 -1.72 18.69
N LEU A 350 0.52 -0.99 17.72
CA LEU A 350 1.96 -0.69 17.66
C LEU A 350 2.46 0.09 18.88
N CYS A 351 1.60 0.90 19.50
CA CYS A 351 1.93 1.67 20.70
C CYS A 351 1.64 0.93 22.02
N HIS A 352 1.03 -0.24 22.00
CA HIS A 352 0.37 -0.88 23.16
C HIS A 352 -0.63 0.06 23.86
N PHE A 353 -1.31 0.89 23.12
CA PHE A 353 -2.33 1.80 23.63
C PHE A 353 -3.68 1.10 23.71
N SER A 354 -4.48 1.47 24.70
CA SER A 354 -5.86 0.99 24.80
C SER A 354 -6.74 1.61 23.69
N SER A 355 -7.89 0.99 23.43
CA SER A 355 -8.89 1.52 22.49
C SER A 355 -9.44 2.90 22.87
N LYS A 356 -9.22 3.34 24.14
CA LYS A 356 -9.61 4.67 24.63
C LYS A 356 -8.64 5.78 24.27
N GLU A 357 -7.39 5.40 23.93
CA GLU A 357 -6.38 6.37 23.49
C GLU A 357 -6.74 6.95 22.12
N SER A 358 -6.52 8.27 21.97
CA SER A 358 -6.84 8.93 20.71
C SER A 358 -5.87 8.53 19.59
N PRO A 359 -6.34 8.45 18.32
CA PRO A 359 -5.44 8.18 17.18
C PRO A 359 -4.33 9.22 17.05
N ILE A 360 -4.59 10.48 17.40
CA ILE A 360 -3.57 11.53 17.37
C ILE A 360 -2.44 11.28 18.38
N SER A 361 -2.74 10.69 19.55
CA SER A 361 -1.73 10.32 20.54
C SER A 361 -0.80 9.21 19.99
N ALA A 362 -1.39 8.20 19.36
CA ALA A 362 -0.62 7.13 18.71
C ALA A 362 0.23 7.68 17.55
N THR A 363 -0.34 8.54 16.71
CA THR A 363 0.38 9.20 15.61
C THR A 363 1.58 9.99 16.10
N ARG A 364 1.40 10.82 17.13
CA ARG A 364 2.49 11.58 17.75
C ARG A 364 3.56 10.68 18.32
N TYR A 365 3.17 9.65 19.07
CA TYR A 365 4.11 8.70 19.65
C TYR A 365 4.96 8.02 18.58
N LEU A 366 4.34 7.43 17.56
CA LEU A 366 5.04 6.75 16.47
C LEU A 366 5.96 7.69 15.67
N SER A 367 5.59 8.97 15.53
CA SER A 367 6.39 9.96 14.80
C SER A 367 7.65 10.42 15.53
N HIS A 368 7.90 9.96 16.76
CA HIS A 368 9.22 10.05 17.38
C HIS A 368 10.21 9.01 16.84
N PHE A 369 9.71 7.90 16.32
CA PHE A 369 10.51 6.78 15.83
C PHE A 369 10.59 6.74 14.29
N VAL A 370 9.50 7.09 13.62
CA VAL A 370 9.39 7.07 12.15
C VAL A 370 9.25 8.50 11.65
N PRO A 371 10.06 8.94 10.66
CA PRO A 371 10.06 10.31 10.15
C PRO A 371 8.69 10.80 9.66
N LEU A 372 7.90 9.95 9.01
CA LEU A 372 6.55 10.26 8.58
C LEU A 372 5.59 9.12 8.94
N VAL A 373 4.56 9.41 9.71
CA VAL A 373 3.52 8.47 10.12
C VAL A 373 2.19 8.93 9.56
N SER A 374 1.48 8.04 8.88
CA SER A 374 0.14 8.29 8.34
C SER A 374 -0.85 7.35 8.99
N VAL A 375 -1.83 7.90 9.73
CA VAL A 375 -2.85 7.14 10.46
C VAL A 375 -4.24 7.53 9.97
N THR A 376 -4.98 6.56 9.42
CA THR A 376 -6.37 6.75 8.99
C THR A 376 -7.35 6.37 10.12
N ASP A 377 -8.47 7.09 10.25
CA ASP A 377 -9.54 6.82 11.23
C ASP A 377 -10.94 6.80 10.57
N GLY A 378 -11.01 6.17 9.39
CA GLY A 378 -12.24 6.01 8.61
C GLY A 378 -12.97 7.35 8.37
N PRO A 379 -14.28 7.41 8.64
CA PRO A 379 -15.07 8.62 8.40
C PRO A 379 -14.70 9.80 9.32
N LYS A 380 -13.83 9.60 10.30
CA LYS A 380 -13.33 10.68 11.19
C LYS A 380 -12.11 11.38 10.63
N GLY A 381 -11.60 10.95 9.46
CA GLY A 381 -10.45 11.55 8.80
C GLY A 381 -9.14 10.82 9.06
N SER A 382 -8.04 11.55 9.13
CA SER A 382 -6.70 10.96 9.27
C SER A 382 -5.74 11.93 9.93
N TYR A 383 -4.56 11.44 10.26
CA TYR A 383 -3.49 12.19 10.92
C TYR A 383 -2.17 11.91 10.21
N ILE A 384 -1.40 12.95 9.95
CA ILE A 384 -0.01 12.82 9.47
C ILE A 384 0.92 13.33 10.56
N GLY A 385 1.79 12.45 11.06
CA GLY A 385 2.72 12.68 12.15
C GLY A 385 4.16 12.88 11.67
N VAL A 386 4.83 13.91 12.19
CA VAL A 386 6.25 14.19 11.94
C VAL A 386 6.85 14.77 13.23
N LYS A 387 7.95 14.19 13.71
CA LYS A 387 8.72 14.69 14.87
C LYS A 387 7.91 14.90 16.15
N GLY A 388 6.99 14.02 16.48
CA GLY A 388 6.15 14.11 17.66
C GLY A 388 4.93 15.02 17.52
N GLU A 389 4.78 15.70 16.39
CA GLU A 389 3.60 16.48 16.04
C GLU A 389 2.70 15.74 15.07
N ALA A 390 1.41 16.06 15.05
CA ALA A 390 0.45 15.46 14.14
C ALA A 390 -0.51 16.51 13.58
N VAL A 391 -0.69 16.46 12.27
CA VAL A 391 -1.64 17.32 11.53
C VAL A 391 -2.90 16.50 11.26
N TYR A 392 -4.06 17.02 11.65
CA TYR A 392 -5.36 16.43 11.33
C TYR A 392 -5.76 16.77 9.89
N ILE A 393 -6.23 15.75 9.18
CA ILE A 393 -6.77 15.83 7.82
C ILE A 393 -8.26 15.45 7.90
N PRO A 394 -9.18 16.35 7.55
CA PRO A 394 -10.60 16.01 7.52
C PRO A 394 -10.90 14.96 6.44
N PRO A 395 -11.94 14.13 6.63
CA PRO A 395 -12.37 13.19 5.62
C PRO A 395 -12.87 13.92 4.37
N SER A 396 -12.67 13.34 3.21
CA SER A 396 -13.30 13.85 1.99
C SER A 396 -14.74 13.31 1.89
N PRO A 397 -15.72 14.16 1.51
CA PRO A 397 -17.10 13.73 1.39
C PRO A 397 -17.26 12.65 0.31
N CYS A 398 -17.97 11.56 0.65
CA CYS A 398 -18.39 10.53 -0.30
C CYS A 398 -19.66 9.83 0.22
N VAL A 399 -20.38 9.17 -0.69
CA VAL A 399 -21.41 8.21 -0.31
C VAL A 399 -20.75 6.84 -0.29
N PRO A 400 -20.62 6.18 0.87
CA PRO A 400 -19.89 4.93 0.97
C PRO A 400 -20.66 3.79 0.26
N VAL A 401 -19.97 3.09 -0.63
CA VAL A 401 -20.42 1.88 -1.32
C VAL A 401 -19.65 0.67 -0.83
N ASP A 402 -18.30 0.75 -0.87
CA ASP A 402 -17.40 -0.29 -0.38
C ASP A 402 -16.20 0.35 0.31
N THR A 403 -15.91 -0.06 1.54
CA THR A 403 -14.78 0.49 2.31
C THR A 403 -13.48 -0.28 2.11
N CYS A 404 -13.50 -1.39 1.36
CA CYS A 404 -12.31 -2.14 1.04
C CYS A 404 -11.35 -1.29 0.18
N GLY A 405 -10.05 -1.41 0.46
CA GLY A 405 -9.04 -0.67 -0.27
C GLY A 405 -8.91 0.82 0.05
N ALA A 406 -9.75 1.38 0.96
CA ALA A 406 -9.67 2.79 1.35
C ALA A 406 -8.30 3.17 1.92
N GLY A 407 -7.73 2.32 2.78
CA GLY A 407 -6.39 2.51 3.35
C GLY A 407 -5.30 2.42 2.29
N ASP A 408 -5.44 1.47 1.35
CA ASP A 408 -4.52 1.28 0.22
C ASP A 408 -4.51 2.51 -0.70
N ALA A 409 -5.70 3.02 -1.02
CA ALA A 409 -5.88 4.22 -1.81
C ALA A 409 -5.32 5.47 -1.10
N TYR A 410 -5.52 5.58 0.23
CA TYR A 410 -4.94 6.66 1.03
C TYR A 410 -3.40 6.61 0.99
N ALA A 411 -2.80 5.43 1.18
CA ALA A 411 -1.36 5.24 1.12
C ALA A 411 -0.79 5.62 -0.24
N SER A 412 -1.47 5.25 -1.35
CA SER A 412 -1.07 5.64 -2.70
C SER A 412 -1.04 7.16 -2.89
N GLY A 413 -2.00 7.89 -2.31
CA GLY A 413 -2.05 9.36 -2.37
C GLY A 413 -0.90 10.02 -1.62
N VAL A 414 -0.53 9.50 -0.45
CA VAL A 414 0.64 9.99 0.30
C VAL A 414 1.92 9.73 -0.48
N LEU A 415 2.12 8.51 -1.01
CA LEU A 415 3.28 8.17 -1.84
C LEU A 415 3.36 9.04 -3.10
N TYR A 416 2.23 9.27 -3.78
CA TYR A 416 2.16 10.16 -4.94
C TYR A 416 2.59 11.59 -4.57
N GLY A 417 2.08 12.13 -3.46
CA GLY A 417 2.48 13.45 -2.95
C GLY A 417 3.98 13.55 -2.69
N ILE A 418 4.59 12.54 -2.06
CA ILE A 418 6.04 12.47 -1.81
C ILE A 418 6.81 12.46 -3.14
N LEU A 419 6.42 11.63 -4.11
CA LEU A 419 7.06 11.51 -5.41
C LEU A 419 6.92 12.79 -6.27
N ARG A 420 5.88 13.59 -6.03
CA ARG A 420 5.69 14.91 -6.65
C ARG A 420 6.37 16.05 -5.89
N GLY A 421 7.11 15.74 -4.82
CA GLY A 421 7.88 16.72 -4.05
C GLY A 421 7.04 17.64 -3.18
N VAL A 422 5.86 17.19 -2.75
CA VAL A 422 4.97 17.98 -1.88
C VAL A 422 5.51 18.01 -0.46
N SER A 423 5.79 19.20 0.04
CA SER A 423 6.23 19.43 1.42
C SER A 423 5.09 19.79 2.36
N ASP A 424 3.95 20.23 1.85
CA ASP A 424 2.76 20.53 2.64
C ASP A 424 2.03 19.24 3.04
N LEU A 425 2.17 18.86 4.32
CA LEU A 425 1.54 17.67 4.89
C LEU A 425 0.01 17.70 4.79
N LYS A 426 -0.59 18.89 4.94
CA LYS A 426 -2.04 19.04 4.85
C LYS A 426 -2.54 18.88 3.42
N GLY A 427 -1.86 19.48 2.44
CA GLY A 427 -2.17 19.32 1.03
C GLY A 427 -2.02 17.87 0.56
N MET A 428 -0.92 17.20 0.97
CA MET A 428 -0.69 15.79 0.68
C MET A 428 -1.77 14.89 1.29
N GLY A 429 -2.11 15.09 2.57
CA GLY A 429 -3.16 14.32 3.24
C GLY A 429 -4.55 14.58 2.65
N THR A 430 -4.84 15.82 2.22
CA THR A 430 -6.11 16.15 1.55
C THR A 430 -6.25 15.42 0.21
N LEU A 431 -5.18 15.34 -0.57
CA LEU A 431 -5.16 14.51 -1.79
C LEU A 431 -5.43 13.04 -1.45
N ALA A 432 -4.70 12.49 -0.49
CA ALA A 432 -4.86 11.11 -0.06
C ALA A 432 -6.29 10.80 0.42
N ALA A 433 -6.90 11.73 1.17
CA ALA A 433 -8.29 11.60 1.62
C ALA A 433 -9.30 11.63 0.44
N ARG A 434 -9.06 12.43 -0.60
CA ARG A 434 -9.88 12.45 -1.81
C ARG A 434 -9.79 11.15 -2.59
N ILE A 435 -8.59 10.62 -2.75
CA ILE A 435 -8.35 9.33 -3.45
C ILE A 435 -9.06 8.21 -2.69
N ALA A 436 -8.91 8.14 -1.37
CA ALA A 436 -9.60 7.16 -0.54
C ALA A 436 -11.13 7.29 -0.65
N ALA A 437 -11.67 8.51 -0.61
CA ALA A 437 -13.11 8.76 -0.74
C ALA A 437 -13.66 8.33 -2.11
N THR A 438 -12.90 8.51 -3.18
CA THR A 438 -13.26 8.05 -4.53
C THR A 438 -13.37 6.51 -4.56
N VAL A 439 -12.40 5.80 -3.99
CA VAL A 439 -12.44 4.33 -3.89
C VAL A 439 -13.60 3.86 -3.01
N VAL A 440 -13.85 4.52 -1.88
CA VAL A 440 -14.99 4.19 -1.00
C VAL A 440 -16.34 4.40 -1.68
N GLY A 441 -16.44 5.36 -2.61
CA GLY A 441 -17.65 5.68 -3.37
C GLY A 441 -17.96 4.72 -4.52
N GLN A 442 -17.16 3.68 -4.73
CA GLN A 442 -17.34 2.69 -5.79
C GLN A 442 -17.34 1.27 -5.25
N GLN A 443 -17.76 0.30 -6.06
CA GLN A 443 -17.56 -1.10 -5.76
C GLN A 443 -16.15 -1.52 -6.17
N GLY A 444 -15.48 -2.36 -5.33
CA GLY A 444 -14.12 -2.82 -5.56
C GLY A 444 -13.04 -1.90 -5.00
N THR A 445 -11.82 -2.41 -4.97
CA THR A 445 -10.69 -1.81 -4.20
C THR A 445 -9.80 -0.90 -5.04
N ARG A 446 -9.98 -0.85 -6.36
CA ARG A 446 -9.05 -0.19 -7.28
C ARG A 446 -9.57 1.16 -7.75
N LEU A 447 -8.76 2.19 -7.62
CA LEU A 447 -9.04 3.52 -8.17
C LEU A 447 -9.20 3.44 -9.69
N ARG A 448 -10.31 3.93 -10.27
CA ARG A 448 -10.54 3.93 -11.72
C ARG A 448 -9.55 4.83 -12.45
N VAL A 449 -9.28 4.52 -13.71
CA VAL A 449 -8.28 5.25 -14.53
C VAL A 449 -8.68 6.72 -14.70
N GLN A 450 -9.94 7.00 -15.04
CA GLN A 450 -10.39 8.38 -15.24
C GLN A 450 -10.35 9.18 -13.94
N ASP A 451 -10.81 8.60 -12.83
CA ASP A 451 -10.76 9.25 -11.52
C ASP A 451 -9.31 9.58 -11.11
N ALA A 452 -8.37 8.68 -11.41
CA ALA A 452 -6.96 8.90 -11.13
C ALA A 452 -6.39 10.09 -11.91
N VAL A 453 -6.76 10.22 -13.19
CA VAL A 453 -6.36 11.35 -14.04
C VAL A 453 -6.92 12.65 -13.50
N ASP A 454 -8.22 12.72 -13.23
CA ASP A 454 -8.90 13.92 -12.74
C ASP A 454 -8.33 14.39 -11.38
N LEU A 455 -8.03 13.42 -10.48
CA LEU A 455 -7.39 13.70 -9.20
C LEU A 455 -5.98 14.25 -9.38
N ALA A 456 -5.18 13.65 -10.27
CA ALA A 456 -3.81 14.08 -10.54
C ALA A 456 -3.78 15.48 -11.17
N GLU A 457 -4.67 15.78 -12.13
CA GLU A 457 -4.80 17.10 -12.77
C GLU A 457 -5.21 18.19 -11.78
N SER A 458 -6.24 17.91 -10.97
CA SER A 458 -6.70 18.82 -9.92
C SER A 458 -5.58 19.14 -8.92
N PHE A 459 -4.78 18.14 -8.56
CA PHE A 459 -3.66 18.32 -7.65
C PHE A 459 -2.54 19.16 -8.26
N ALA A 460 -2.16 18.89 -9.50
CA ALA A 460 -1.13 19.65 -10.22
C ALA A 460 -1.52 21.12 -10.43
N PHE A 461 -2.82 21.39 -10.65
CA PHE A 461 -3.35 22.76 -10.73
C PHE A 461 -3.16 23.52 -9.42
N ASN A 462 -3.50 22.90 -8.29
CA ASN A 462 -3.35 23.51 -6.96
C ASN A 462 -1.88 23.80 -6.61
N LEU A 463 -0.94 22.95 -7.01
CA LEU A 463 0.49 23.20 -6.80
C LEU A 463 0.99 24.43 -7.57
N LYS A 464 0.53 24.65 -8.80
CA LYS A 464 0.89 25.83 -9.62
C LYS A 464 0.30 27.12 -9.03
N GLY A 465 -0.94 27.06 -8.53
CA GLY A 465 -1.61 28.22 -7.90
C GLY A 465 -0.92 28.69 -6.62
N SER A 466 -0.40 27.76 -5.81
CA SER A 466 0.31 28.07 -4.58
C SER A 466 1.67 28.74 -4.82
N SER A 467 2.35 28.42 -5.93
CA SER A 467 3.65 29.01 -6.29
C SER A 467 3.55 30.40 -6.88
N SER A 468 2.41 30.79 -7.41
CA SER A 468 2.19 32.13 -8.02
C SER A 468 1.79 33.20 -7.01
N SER A 469 1.38 32.85 -5.80
CA SER A 469 0.97 33.80 -4.75
C SER A 469 2.10 34.35 -3.88
N VAL A 470 3.34 33.84 -4.04
CA VAL A 470 4.50 34.28 -3.21
C VAL A 470 5.35 35.36 -3.90
N SER A 471 5.04 35.76 -5.13
CA SER A 471 5.90 36.66 -5.92
C SER A 471 5.38 38.10 -6.12
N SER A 472 4.46 38.62 -5.28
CA SER A 472 3.95 39.97 -5.43
C SER A 472 3.77 40.78 -4.13
N ASP A 473 4.81 40.80 -3.27
CA ASP A 473 4.90 41.84 -2.25
C ASP A 473 6.37 42.14 -1.92
N VAL A 474 7.06 42.77 -2.87
CA VAL A 474 8.20 43.60 -2.57
C VAL A 474 7.78 45.01 -2.95
N GLY A 475 7.09 45.68 -2.03
CA GLY A 475 6.79 47.09 -2.10
C GLY A 475 8.07 47.90 -2.10
N SER A 476 8.28 48.64 -3.18
CA SER A 476 9.28 49.69 -3.27
C SER A 476 8.88 50.84 -2.38
N ASP A 477 9.40 50.91 -1.16
CA ASP A 477 9.35 52.15 -0.36
C ASP A 477 10.42 53.07 -0.85
N HIS A 478 10.00 54.09 -1.56
CA HIS A 478 10.78 55.33 -1.83
C HIS A 478 11.08 56.03 -0.50
N ILE A 479 12.33 56.07 -0.12
CA ILE A 479 12.86 57.04 0.85
C ILE A 479 13.09 58.34 0.09
N SER A 480 12.22 59.32 0.25
CA SER A 480 12.51 60.72 -0.02
C SER A 480 12.80 61.46 1.27
N SER A 481 13.97 62.05 1.26
CA SER A 481 14.58 62.97 2.19
C SER A 481 13.66 63.99 2.79
N LEU A 482 13.70 64.14 4.13
CA LEU A 482 13.99 65.44 4.82
C LEU A 482 14.59 65.14 6.19
#